data_ce360224e0b9d332fbe3398f20204df7
#
_entry.id   ce360224e0b9d332fbe3398f20204df7
#
_cell.length_a   1.000
_cell.length_b   1.000
_cell.length_c   1.000
_cell.angle_alpha   90.00
_cell.angle_beta   90.00
_cell.angle_gamma   90.00
#
_symmetry.space_group_name_H-M   'P 1'
#
loop_
_entity.id
_entity.type
_entity.pdbx_description
1 polymer ?
#
loop_
_entity_poly.entity_id
_entity_poly.type
_entity_poly.pdbx_seq_one_letter_code
_entity_poly.pdbx_strand_id
1 'polypeptide(L)'
;MVIIVGSGAGGAILAMELAKSNVPVTIIEKGKYIDSKDAFNYYDKYNGSVDLLTATCVGGSTMVSMANMVRALDEELYDYGINLSEEYDYVENLIKVHGLDDTHIGKGTQLFLDAAEELGLNPIKMPKAIYEEKCIQCGQCAFGCPVDAKWTGKHFVDIAIENGAEFIDEAEITDLITEDNRIKGVKFIKNGKEEILHSDTVVLSAGAIGSALILRKIGIDAGRELFFDPFVSVGGVIKDINFNTEVQMAGLVVGKNFVLSPHYSSFIPSKIGGDAEPKDILSIMVKTSDECKGYMTGDGDVVKINTINDIRYLAEGAAVAGFILEKAGVNPATIASTVYRGAHPGGSAAIGKFVDSNLETEIKGLFVDDASVLPISPGKPPILTILALSKRLADYLIG
;
A
#
# COMPACT_ATOMS: atom_id res chain seq x y z
N MET A 1 22.92 -8.04 -14.95
CA MET A 1 22.40 -8.28 -13.59
C MET A 1 21.66 -7.03 -13.16
N VAL A 2 20.48 -7.18 -12.55
CA VAL A 2 19.68 -6.08 -12.00
C VAL A 2 19.73 -6.15 -10.48
N ILE A 3 20.03 -5.04 -9.81
CA ILE A 3 19.90 -4.91 -8.35
C ILE A 3 18.56 -4.26 -8.05
N ILE A 4 17.74 -4.90 -7.21
CA ILE A 4 16.46 -4.38 -6.74
C ILE A 4 16.59 -4.09 -5.24
N VAL A 5 16.32 -2.85 -4.84
CA VAL A 5 16.42 -2.38 -3.47
C VAL A 5 15.01 -2.30 -2.87
N GLY A 6 14.70 -3.23 -2.01
CA GLY A 6 13.38 -3.41 -1.41
C GLY A 6 12.56 -4.51 -2.06
N SER A 7 11.82 -5.24 -1.23
CA SER A 7 11.02 -6.42 -1.61
C SER A 7 9.50 -6.18 -1.45
N GLY A 8 9.07 -4.91 -1.46
CA GLY A 8 7.68 -4.52 -1.41
C GLY A 8 6.90 -4.89 -2.68
N ALA A 9 5.72 -4.29 -2.90
CA ALA A 9 4.87 -4.62 -4.05
C ALA A 9 5.64 -4.52 -5.39
N GLY A 10 6.32 -3.40 -5.65
CA GLY A 10 7.05 -3.19 -6.90
C GLY A 10 8.23 -4.14 -7.05
N GLY A 11 9.18 -4.08 -6.12
CA GLY A 11 10.40 -4.90 -6.20
C GLY A 11 10.15 -6.39 -6.27
N ALA A 12 9.07 -6.88 -5.62
CA ALA A 12 8.75 -8.29 -5.60
C ALA A 12 8.29 -8.82 -6.96
N ILE A 13 7.35 -8.15 -7.64
CA ILE A 13 6.88 -8.58 -8.96
C ILE A 13 7.99 -8.38 -10.01
N LEU A 14 8.71 -7.25 -9.94
CA LEU A 14 9.84 -6.99 -10.84
C LEU A 14 10.89 -8.10 -10.75
N ALA A 15 11.28 -8.49 -9.54
CA ALA A 15 12.24 -9.58 -9.32
C ALA A 15 11.74 -10.91 -9.90
N MET A 16 10.46 -11.24 -9.67
CA MET A 16 9.85 -12.47 -10.18
C MET A 16 9.87 -12.50 -11.71
N GLU A 17 9.43 -11.43 -12.38
CA GLU A 17 9.35 -11.37 -13.84
C GLU A 17 10.75 -11.45 -14.48
N LEU A 18 11.72 -10.71 -13.96
CA LEU A 18 13.11 -10.76 -14.44
C LEU A 18 13.74 -12.13 -14.23
N ALA A 19 13.58 -12.75 -13.05
CA ALA A 19 14.15 -14.07 -12.76
C ALA A 19 13.54 -15.15 -13.67
N LYS A 20 12.21 -15.14 -13.87
CA LYS A 20 11.53 -16.04 -14.81
C LYS A 20 12.03 -15.89 -16.25
N SER A 21 12.48 -14.69 -16.61
CA SER A 21 13.05 -14.39 -17.94
C SER A 21 14.55 -14.66 -18.02
N ASN A 22 15.13 -15.32 -17.01
CA ASN A 22 16.56 -15.62 -16.89
C ASN A 22 17.46 -14.37 -16.85
N VAL A 23 16.95 -13.21 -16.44
CA VAL A 23 17.76 -12.04 -16.13
C VAL A 23 18.33 -12.22 -14.73
N PRO A 24 19.66 -12.14 -14.53
CA PRO A 24 20.26 -12.24 -13.19
C PRO A 24 19.77 -11.09 -12.30
N VAL A 25 19.21 -11.41 -11.12
CA VAL A 25 18.62 -10.46 -10.16
C VAL A 25 19.21 -10.69 -8.77
N THR A 26 19.54 -9.60 -8.09
CA THR A 26 19.81 -9.59 -6.65
C THR A 26 18.83 -8.63 -5.97
N ILE A 27 18.05 -9.13 -5.01
CA ILE A 27 17.14 -8.33 -4.18
C ILE A 27 17.84 -8.03 -2.86
N ILE A 28 17.91 -6.75 -2.48
CA ILE A 28 18.47 -6.32 -1.18
C ILE A 28 17.33 -5.74 -0.35
N GLU A 29 17.00 -6.39 0.78
CA GLU A 29 15.92 -6.01 1.68
C GLU A 29 16.49 -5.58 3.04
N LYS A 30 16.04 -4.43 3.54
CA LYS A 30 16.44 -3.92 4.86
C LYS A 30 15.86 -4.75 6.00
N GLY A 31 14.64 -5.20 5.83
CA GLY A 31 13.92 -5.99 6.82
C GLY A 31 14.27 -7.47 6.80
N LYS A 32 13.70 -8.20 7.75
CA LYS A 32 13.88 -9.65 7.89
C LYS A 32 12.98 -10.43 6.93
N TYR A 33 13.43 -11.61 6.56
CA TYR A 33 12.56 -12.62 5.99
C TYR A 33 11.73 -13.26 7.12
N ILE A 34 10.40 -13.07 7.07
CA ILE A 34 9.46 -13.48 8.14
C ILE A 34 8.27 -14.26 7.60
N ASP A 35 7.56 -14.95 8.50
CA ASP A 35 6.24 -15.51 8.20
C ASP A 35 5.17 -14.42 8.21
N SER A 36 4.12 -14.59 7.40
CA SER A 36 3.00 -13.63 7.30
C SER A 36 2.34 -13.32 8.64
N LYS A 37 2.21 -14.32 9.53
CA LYS A 37 1.61 -14.18 10.87
C LYS A 37 2.34 -13.22 11.81
N ASP A 38 3.64 -12.99 11.58
CA ASP A 38 4.50 -12.19 12.44
C ASP A 38 4.59 -10.72 11.99
N ALA A 39 3.95 -10.36 10.88
CA ALA A 39 4.09 -9.05 10.24
C ALA A 39 3.72 -7.86 11.13
N PHE A 40 2.82 -8.03 12.11
CA PHE A 40 2.44 -6.98 13.05
C PHE A 40 3.63 -6.39 13.82
N ASN A 41 4.66 -7.19 14.08
CA ASN A 41 5.84 -6.76 14.83
C ASN A 41 6.80 -5.88 14.02
N TYR A 42 6.53 -5.72 12.71
CA TYR A 42 7.40 -5.04 11.75
C TYR A 42 6.80 -3.75 11.20
N TYR A 43 5.72 -3.26 11.82
CA TYR A 43 5.21 -1.91 11.52
C TYR A 43 6.28 -0.87 11.83
N ASP A 44 6.49 0.04 10.88
CA ASP A 44 7.41 1.15 11.03
C ASP A 44 6.87 2.18 12.03
N LYS A 45 7.78 2.91 12.66
CA LYS A 45 7.47 4.04 13.53
C LYS A 45 8.15 5.28 12.98
N TYR A 46 7.37 6.26 12.60
CA TYR A 46 7.86 7.56 12.18
C TYR A 46 7.60 8.59 13.27
N ASN A 47 8.58 9.48 13.47
CA ASN A 47 8.31 10.71 14.18
C ASN A 47 7.70 11.68 13.17
N GLY A 48 6.65 12.40 13.55
CA GLY A 48 6.01 13.31 12.63
C GLY A 48 4.57 13.65 12.99
N SER A 49 3.89 14.32 12.07
CA SER A 49 2.53 14.82 12.30
C SER A 49 1.43 13.84 11.92
N VAL A 50 1.77 12.69 11.31
CA VAL A 50 0.82 11.68 10.87
C VAL A 50 1.35 10.28 11.14
N ASP A 51 0.47 9.42 11.63
CA ASP A 51 0.73 8.00 11.86
C ASP A 51 0.57 7.23 10.54
N LEU A 52 1.65 6.59 10.05
CA LEU A 52 1.69 5.88 8.78
C LEU A 52 1.65 4.37 8.97
N LEU A 53 0.92 3.68 8.10
CA LEU A 53 0.77 2.23 8.12
C LEU A 53 1.71 1.56 7.11
N THR A 54 3.02 1.56 7.39
CA THR A 54 4.04 0.88 6.59
C THR A 54 4.75 -0.20 7.40
N ALA A 55 5.42 -1.12 6.73
CA ALA A 55 6.18 -2.19 7.39
C ALA A 55 7.50 -2.47 6.66
N THR A 56 8.56 -2.73 7.44
CA THR A 56 9.89 -3.09 6.96
C THR A 56 10.19 -4.55 7.25
N CYS A 57 9.94 -5.39 6.26
CA CYS A 57 10.19 -6.84 6.23
C CYS A 57 10.07 -7.33 4.79
N VAL A 58 10.41 -8.61 4.51
CA VAL A 58 10.15 -9.21 3.20
C VAL A 58 8.69 -8.99 2.78
N GLY A 59 8.47 -8.58 1.54
CA GLY A 59 7.13 -8.21 1.04
C GLY A 59 6.65 -6.82 1.44
N GLY A 60 7.39 -6.11 2.31
CA GLY A 60 7.08 -4.73 2.74
C GLY A 60 5.67 -4.57 3.30
N SER A 61 5.07 -3.41 3.07
CA SER A 61 3.71 -3.08 3.56
C SER A 61 2.60 -3.97 3.01
N THR A 62 2.84 -4.80 1.98
CA THR A 62 1.86 -5.79 1.51
C THR A 62 1.55 -6.83 2.59
N MET A 63 2.50 -7.10 3.47
CA MET A 63 2.36 -8.05 4.59
C MET A 63 1.29 -7.64 5.60
N VAL A 64 1.07 -6.35 5.76
CA VAL A 64 0.06 -5.75 6.66
C VAL A 64 -1.12 -5.12 5.91
N SER A 65 -1.19 -5.27 4.59
CA SER A 65 -2.30 -4.78 3.77
C SER A 65 -3.56 -5.63 3.96
N MET A 66 -4.71 -5.07 3.53
CA MET A 66 -5.98 -5.80 3.47
C MET A 66 -6.15 -6.58 2.15
N ALA A 67 -5.10 -6.70 1.33
CA ALA A 67 -5.12 -7.31 -0.01
C ALA A 67 -6.19 -6.71 -0.93
N ASN A 68 -6.50 -5.42 -0.81
CA ASN A 68 -7.40 -4.71 -1.71
C ASN A 68 -6.68 -4.40 -3.01
N MET A 69 -7.28 -4.75 -4.15
CA MET A 69 -6.70 -4.67 -5.48
C MET A 69 -7.62 -3.87 -6.40
N VAL A 70 -7.55 -2.55 -6.30
CA VAL A 70 -8.39 -1.62 -7.06
C VAL A 70 -7.52 -0.90 -8.09
N ARG A 71 -7.97 -0.84 -9.35
CA ARG A 71 -7.30 -0.02 -10.38
C ARG A 71 -7.42 1.45 -9.99
N ALA A 72 -6.32 2.17 -10.05
CA ALA A 72 -6.25 3.58 -9.68
C ALA A 72 -5.30 4.33 -10.62
N LEU A 73 -5.57 5.63 -10.82
CA LEU A 73 -4.75 6.56 -11.61
C LEU A 73 -4.67 6.24 -13.11
N ASP A 74 -5.66 5.56 -13.68
CA ASP A 74 -5.66 5.20 -15.11
C ASP A 74 -5.62 6.45 -16.00
N GLU A 75 -6.47 7.44 -15.71
CA GLU A 75 -6.54 8.69 -16.48
C GLU A 75 -5.30 9.55 -16.26
N GLU A 76 -4.83 9.64 -15.02
CA GLU A 76 -3.70 10.47 -14.63
C GLU A 76 -2.37 9.93 -15.19
N LEU A 77 -2.20 8.62 -15.25
CA LEU A 77 -1.00 8.00 -15.84
C LEU A 77 -1.01 8.11 -17.37
N TYR A 78 -2.19 8.15 -17.98
CA TYR A 78 -2.31 8.34 -19.41
C TYR A 78 -1.75 9.70 -19.88
N ASP A 79 -1.83 10.74 -19.02
CA ASP A 79 -1.24 12.06 -19.29
C ASP A 79 0.30 12.01 -19.42
N TYR A 80 0.92 10.97 -18.85
CA TYR A 80 2.37 10.70 -18.97
C TYR A 80 2.70 9.67 -20.06
N GLY A 81 1.72 9.29 -20.90
CA GLY A 81 1.89 8.30 -21.95
C GLY A 81 1.94 6.86 -21.43
N ILE A 82 1.43 6.60 -20.23
CA ILE A 82 1.41 5.28 -19.60
C ILE A 82 -0.03 4.75 -19.65
N ASN A 83 -0.22 3.63 -20.36
CA ASN A 83 -1.47 2.86 -20.35
C ASN A 83 -1.16 1.50 -19.69
N LEU A 84 -1.86 1.17 -18.62
CA LEU A 84 -1.63 -0.04 -17.83
C LEU A 84 -2.71 -1.11 -18.03
N SER A 85 -3.55 -1.00 -19.06
CA SER A 85 -4.70 -1.90 -19.21
C SER A 85 -4.28 -3.37 -19.31
N GLU A 86 -3.23 -3.68 -20.07
CA GLU A 86 -2.71 -5.05 -20.27
C GLU A 86 -2.01 -5.55 -18.99
N GLU A 87 -1.24 -4.70 -18.32
CA GLU A 87 -0.55 -5.04 -17.09
C GLU A 87 -1.53 -5.25 -15.92
N TYR A 88 -2.61 -4.46 -15.84
CA TYR A 88 -3.68 -4.70 -14.89
C TYR A 88 -4.32 -6.06 -15.10
N ASP A 89 -4.73 -6.37 -16.33
CA ASP A 89 -5.34 -7.67 -16.69
C ASP A 89 -4.39 -8.82 -16.36
N TYR A 90 -3.09 -8.66 -16.65
CA TYR A 90 -2.06 -9.64 -16.32
C TYR A 90 -1.96 -9.88 -14.81
N VAL A 91 -1.80 -8.81 -14.03
CA VAL A 91 -1.61 -8.91 -12.58
C VAL A 91 -2.87 -9.43 -11.90
N GLU A 92 -4.06 -8.95 -12.27
CA GLU A 92 -5.34 -9.42 -11.71
C GLU A 92 -5.51 -10.93 -11.91
N ASN A 93 -5.18 -11.44 -13.09
CA ASN A 93 -5.20 -12.88 -13.37
C ASN A 93 -4.13 -13.64 -12.57
N LEU A 94 -2.91 -13.09 -12.46
CA LEU A 94 -1.78 -13.72 -11.78
C LEU A 94 -2.05 -13.95 -10.31
N ILE A 95 -2.64 -12.95 -9.61
CA ILE A 95 -2.94 -13.02 -8.17
C ILE A 95 -4.43 -13.31 -7.89
N LYS A 96 -5.22 -13.64 -8.93
CA LYS A 96 -6.64 -14.01 -8.84
C LYS A 96 -7.50 -12.96 -8.14
N VAL A 97 -7.42 -11.71 -8.59
CA VAL A 97 -8.24 -10.62 -8.04
C VAL A 97 -9.72 -10.87 -8.30
N HIS A 98 -10.54 -10.82 -7.26
CA HIS A 98 -11.99 -10.98 -7.36
C HIS A 98 -12.72 -10.31 -6.18
N GLY A 99 -14.01 -10.09 -6.31
CA GLY A 99 -14.89 -9.82 -5.17
C GLY A 99 -15.17 -11.13 -4.42
N LEU A 100 -15.11 -11.12 -3.09
CA LEU A 100 -15.30 -12.33 -2.29
C LEU A 100 -16.65 -13.01 -2.54
N ASP A 101 -16.69 -14.33 -2.44
CA ASP A 101 -17.93 -15.10 -2.45
C ASP A 101 -18.82 -14.71 -1.26
N ASP A 102 -20.15 -14.91 -1.38
CA ASP A 102 -21.11 -14.55 -0.33
C ASP A 102 -20.81 -15.25 1.00
N THR A 103 -20.22 -16.42 0.98
CA THR A 103 -19.79 -17.17 2.17
C THR A 103 -18.66 -16.48 2.95
N HIS A 104 -17.95 -15.55 2.34
CA HIS A 104 -16.87 -14.76 2.95
C HIS A 104 -17.29 -13.31 3.22
N ILE A 105 -18.52 -12.94 2.87
CA ILE A 105 -19.12 -11.65 3.25
C ILE A 105 -19.80 -11.81 4.60
N GLY A 106 -19.23 -11.21 5.64
CA GLY A 106 -19.80 -11.26 6.98
C GLY A 106 -21.01 -10.32 7.15
N LYS A 107 -21.70 -10.46 8.27
CA LYS A 107 -22.95 -9.72 8.57
C LYS A 107 -22.76 -8.19 8.56
N GLY A 108 -21.64 -7.71 9.13
CA GLY A 108 -21.36 -6.27 9.19
C GLY A 108 -21.06 -5.69 7.81
N THR A 109 -20.30 -6.42 6.98
CA THR A 109 -20.07 -6.06 5.58
C THR A 109 -21.37 -6.07 4.78
N GLN A 110 -22.25 -7.09 4.96
CA GLN A 110 -23.54 -7.16 4.26
C GLN A 110 -24.44 -5.97 4.64
N LEU A 111 -24.53 -5.63 5.93
CA LEU A 111 -25.29 -4.46 6.38
C LEU A 111 -24.77 -3.15 5.76
N PHE A 112 -23.45 -3.01 5.59
CA PHE A 112 -22.86 -1.87 4.89
C PHE A 112 -23.28 -1.83 3.42
N LEU A 113 -23.22 -2.96 2.71
CA LEU A 113 -23.60 -3.04 1.29
C LEU A 113 -25.08 -2.71 1.10
N ASP A 114 -25.96 -3.34 1.89
CA ASP A 114 -27.42 -3.14 1.81
C ASP A 114 -27.80 -1.68 2.13
N ALA A 115 -27.23 -1.11 3.21
CA ALA A 115 -27.49 0.27 3.58
C ALA A 115 -26.99 1.27 2.54
N ALA A 116 -25.82 1.03 1.94
CA ALA A 116 -25.27 1.87 0.89
C ALA A 116 -26.12 1.79 -0.40
N GLU A 117 -26.60 0.60 -0.77
CA GLU A 117 -27.50 0.40 -1.92
C GLU A 117 -28.84 1.14 -1.71
N GLU A 118 -29.45 1.01 -0.53
CA GLU A 118 -30.70 1.73 -0.20
C GLU A 118 -30.54 3.26 -0.21
N LEU A 119 -29.33 3.76 0.01
CA LEU A 119 -28.97 5.19 -0.11
C LEU A 119 -28.60 5.60 -1.54
N GLY A 120 -28.60 4.68 -2.50
CA GLY A 120 -28.29 4.95 -3.91
C GLY A 120 -26.77 5.19 -4.17
N LEU A 121 -25.89 4.61 -3.36
CA LEU A 121 -24.43 4.83 -3.43
C LEU A 121 -23.69 3.81 -4.30
N ASN A 122 -24.40 2.87 -4.93
CA ASN A 122 -23.86 1.83 -5.82
C ASN A 122 -22.64 1.09 -5.23
N PRO A 123 -22.79 0.40 -4.10
CA PRO A 123 -21.69 -0.34 -3.49
C PRO A 123 -21.30 -1.55 -4.35
N ILE A 124 -20.02 -1.93 -4.26
CA ILE A 124 -19.52 -3.16 -4.87
C ILE A 124 -18.76 -3.99 -3.83
N LYS A 125 -18.64 -5.27 -4.08
CA LYS A 125 -17.65 -6.09 -3.36
C LYS A 125 -16.25 -5.58 -3.68
N MET A 126 -15.42 -5.36 -2.66
CA MET A 126 -14.04 -4.91 -2.85
C MET A 126 -13.25 -5.95 -3.63
N PRO A 127 -12.62 -5.60 -4.76
CA PRO A 127 -11.68 -6.50 -5.42
C PRO A 127 -10.50 -6.82 -4.49
N LYS A 128 -10.23 -8.11 -4.27
CA LYS A 128 -9.21 -8.59 -3.34
C LYS A 128 -8.39 -9.74 -3.94
N ALA A 129 -7.17 -9.89 -3.45
CA ALA A 129 -6.33 -11.04 -3.71
C ALA A 129 -6.27 -11.92 -2.44
N ILE A 130 -7.35 -12.66 -2.19
CA ILE A 130 -7.51 -13.59 -1.06
C ILE A 130 -7.82 -14.99 -1.60
N TYR A 131 -7.10 -15.99 -1.11
CA TYR A 131 -7.36 -17.40 -1.37
C TYR A 131 -8.42 -17.89 -0.38
N GLU A 132 -9.69 -17.86 -0.80
CA GLU A 132 -10.84 -18.12 0.07
C GLU A 132 -10.81 -19.53 0.68
N GLU A 133 -10.29 -20.51 -0.06
CA GLU A 133 -10.11 -21.89 0.40
C GLU A 133 -9.17 -22.04 1.62
N LYS A 134 -8.34 -21.02 1.88
CA LYS A 134 -7.46 -20.93 3.06
C LYS A 134 -7.98 -19.97 4.11
N CYS A 135 -8.84 -19.03 3.74
CA CYS A 135 -9.25 -17.91 4.60
C CYS A 135 -10.19 -18.38 5.71
N ILE A 136 -9.79 -18.18 6.95
CA ILE A 136 -10.58 -18.52 8.16
C ILE A 136 -11.41 -17.36 8.71
N GLN A 137 -11.54 -16.27 7.96
CA GLN A 137 -12.36 -15.10 8.29
C GLN A 137 -12.09 -14.54 9.70
N CYS A 138 -10.82 -14.39 10.07
CA CYS A 138 -10.41 -14.02 11.43
C CYS A 138 -10.30 -12.50 11.69
N GLY A 139 -10.53 -11.66 10.70
CA GLY A 139 -10.41 -10.19 10.82
C GLY A 139 -8.98 -9.64 10.93
N GLN A 140 -7.95 -10.48 10.85
CA GLN A 140 -6.56 -10.09 11.19
C GLN A 140 -5.69 -9.68 9.99
N CYS A 141 -6.27 -9.35 8.84
CA CYS A 141 -5.47 -9.06 7.64
C CYS A 141 -4.40 -7.96 7.85
N ALA A 142 -4.68 -6.91 8.65
CA ALA A 142 -3.73 -5.85 8.98
C ALA A 142 -2.63 -6.25 9.98
N PHE A 143 -2.80 -7.38 10.66
CA PHE A 143 -1.84 -7.87 11.66
C PHE A 143 -0.91 -8.96 11.11
N GLY A 144 -1.05 -9.28 9.84
CA GLY A 144 -0.45 -10.43 9.21
C GLY A 144 -1.41 -11.62 9.16
N CYS A 145 -1.39 -12.36 8.06
CA CYS A 145 -2.33 -13.47 7.88
C CYS A 145 -1.82 -14.75 8.55
N PRO A 146 -2.51 -15.31 9.57
CA PRO A 146 -2.02 -16.47 10.30
C PRO A 146 -2.01 -17.76 9.47
N VAL A 147 -2.75 -17.79 8.37
CA VAL A 147 -2.88 -18.96 7.48
C VAL A 147 -2.41 -18.70 6.05
N ASP A 148 -1.74 -17.56 5.84
CA ASP A 148 -1.20 -17.13 4.54
C ASP A 148 -2.23 -17.21 3.40
N ALA A 149 -3.47 -16.76 3.70
CA ALA A 149 -4.60 -16.79 2.77
C ALA A 149 -4.73 -15.54 1.91
N LYS A 150 -3.93 -14.50 2.14
CA LYS A 150 -3.93 -13.30 1.31
C LYS A 150 -2.62 -13.20 0.52
N TRP A 151 -2.70 -12.69 -0.71
CA TRP A 151 -1.51 -12.37 -1.46
C TRP A 151 -0.66 -11.30 -0.75
N THR A 152 0.66 -11.48 -0.79
CA THR A 152 1.67 -10.52 -0.35
C THR A 152 2.86 -10.53 -1.29
N GLY A 153 3.69 -9.48 -1.29
CA GLY A 153 4.91 -9.43 -2.08
C GLY A 153 5.88 -10.57 -1.78
N LYS A 154 5.84 -11.13 -0.56
CA LYS A 154 6.64 -12.29 -0.19
C LYS A 154 6.44 -13.49 -1.15
N HIS A 155 5.21 -13.73 -1.61
CA HIS A 155 4.95 -14.82 -2.57
C HIS A 155 5.74 -14.65 -3.88
N PHE A 156 5.89 -13.42 -4.35
CA PHE A 156 6.66 -13.14 -5.56
C PHE A 156 8.17 -13.20 -5.30
N VAL A 157 8.63 -12.79 -4.12
CA VAL A 157 10.03 -12.95 -3.70
C VAL A 157 10.38 -14.45 -3.67
N ASP A 158 9.53 -15.30 -3.09
CA ASP A 158 9.75 -16.74 -3.05
C ASP A 158 9.87 -17.33 -4.48
N ILE A 159 8.97 -16.95 -5.39
CA ILE A 159 9.03 -17.37 -6.79
C ILE A 159 10.30 -16.85 -7.47
N ALA A 160 10.74 -15.61 -7.20
CA ALA A 160 11.98 -15.08 -7.74
C ALA A 160 13.20 -15.90 -7.30
N ILE A 161 13.28 -16.25 -6.01
CA ILE A 161 14.35 -17.10 -5.45
C ILE A 161 14.33 -18.49 -6.09
N GLU A 162 13.16 -19.12 -6.24
CA GLU A 162 13.00 -20.41 -6.91
C GLU A 162 13.47 -20.37 -8.38
N ASN A 163 13.42 -19.20 -9.03
CA ASN A 163 13.90 -18.98 -10.40
C ASN A 163 15.33 -18.40 -10.45
N GLY A 164 16.08 -18.46 -9.35
CA GLY A 164 17.51 -18.16 -9.31
C GLY A 164 17.88 -16.73 -8.94
N ALA A 165 16.94 -15.91 -8.47
CA ALA A 165 17.26 -14.61 -7.89
C ALA A 165 18.02 -14.77 -6.56
N GLU A 166 19.05 -13.95 -6.35
CA GLU A 166 19.71 -13.82 -5.06
C GLU A 166 18.88 -12.93 -4.14
N PHE A 167 18.69 -13.32 -2.87
CA PHE A 167 17.96 -12.54 -1.87
C PHE A 167 18.86 -12.27 -0.66
N ILE A 168 19.08 -11.00 -0.35
CA ILE A 168 19.90 -10.50 0.76
C ILE A 168 18.99 -9.71 1.70
N ASP A 169 18.59 -10.29 2.81
CA ASP A 169 17.83 -9.64 3.87
C ASP A 169 18.71 -8.98 4.93
N GLU A 170 18.09 -8.23 5.84
CA GLU A 170 18.78 -7.48 6.92
C GLU A 170 19.95 -6.65 6.40
N ALA A 171 19.80 -6.07 5.20
CA ALA A 171 20.82 -5.33 4.46
C ALA A 171 20.34 -3.91 4.11
N GLU A 172 20.89 -2.91 4.77
CA GLU A 172 20.52 -1.50 4.61
C GLU A 172 21.42 -0.78 3.61
N ILE A 173 20.83 -0.18 2.57
CA ILE A 173 21.54 0.63 1.59
C ILE A 173 22.11 1.89 2.25
N THR A 174 23.40 2.04 2.19
CA THR A 174 24.12 3.22 2.72
C THR A 174 24.42 4.25 1.67
N ASP A 175 24.63 3.84 0.39
CA ASP A 175 24.96 4.75 -0.69
C ASP A 175 24.65 4.13 -2.07
N LEU A 176 24.52 4.98 -3.09
CA LEU A 176 24.53 4.63 -4.50
C LEU A 176 25.87 5.00 -5.13
N ILE A 177 26.43 4.11 -5.93
CA ILE A 177 27.70 4.36 -6.64
C ILE A 177 27.35 4.89 -8.03
N THR A 178 27.74 6.12 -8.33
CA THR A 178 27.51 6.77 -9.62
C THR A 178 28.82 7.23 -10.23
N GLU A 179 28.93 7.15 -11.56
CA GLU A 179 30.05 7.64 -12.35
C GLU A 179 29.52 8.14 -13.70
N ASP A 180 29.96 9.32 -14.13
CA ASP A 180 29.56 9.94 -15.41
C ASP A 180 28.03 9.93 -15.66
N ASN A 181 27.26 10.31 -14.65
CA ASN A 181 25.80 10.34 -14.67
C ASN A 181 25.15 8.96 -14.92
N ARG A 182 25.82 7.89 -14.50
CA ARG A 182 25.34 6.50 -14.59
C ARG A 182 25.47 5.81 -13.26
N ILE A 183 24.49 4.94 -12.97
CA ILE A 183 24.61 4.04 -11.81
C ILE A 183 25.68 2.97 -12.07
N LYS A 184 26.43 2.62 -11.02
CA LYS A 184 27.48 1.60 -11.04
C LYS A 184 27.33 0.55 -9.95
N GLY A 185 26.35 0.73 -9.07
CA GLY A 185 26.07 -0.21 -7.99
C GLY A 185 25.57 0.46 -6.73
N VAL A 186 25.59 -0.31 -5.66
CA VAL A 186 25.13 0.10 -4.34
C VAL A 186 26.13 -0.28 -3.26
N LYS A 187 26.16 0.50 -2.17
CA LYS A 187 26.77 0.11 -0.90
C LYS A 187 25.69 -0.20 0.10
N PHE A 188 25.90 -1.23 0.88
CA PHE A 188 24.96 -1.62 1.94
C PHE A 188 25.69 -2.16 3.16
N ILE A 189 25.05 -2.13 4.31
CA ILE A 189 25.54 -2.75 5.54
C ILE A 189 24.72 -4.01 5.81
N LYS A 190 25.44 -5.15 5.95
CA LYS A 190 24.90 -6.42 6.44
C LYS A 190 25.75 -6.92 7.61
N ASN A 191 25.12 -7.29 8.72
CA ASN A 191 25.84 -7.77 9.92
C ASN A 191 26.94 -6.81 10.42
N GLY A 192 26.71 -5.49 10.29
CA GLY A 192 27.66 -4.45 10.71
C GLY A 192 28.88 -4.28 9.80
N LYS A 193 28.91 -4.93 8.62
CA LYS A 193 29.95 -4.79 7.62
C LYS A 193 29.41 -4.10 6.38
N GLU A 194 30.19 -3.15 5.86
CA GLU A 194 29.90 -2.55 4.56
C GLU A 194 30.28 -3.50 3.44
N GLU A 195 29.36 -3.68 2.50
CA GLU A 195 29.53 -4.48 1.30
C GLU A 195 29.18 -3.64 0.07
N ILE A 196 29.73 -4.01 -1.08
CA ILE A 196 29.50 -3.33 -2.36
C ILE A 196 29.04 -4.35 -3.38
N LEU A 197 27.98 -4.00 -4.11
CA LEU A 197 27.51 -4.77 -5.25
C LEU A 197 27.47 -3.86 -6.49
N HIS A 198 28.15 -4.28 -7.55
CA HIS A 198 28.22 -3.52 -8.81
C HIS A 198 27.15 -3.94 -9.80
N SER A 199 26.50 -2.96 -10.41
CA SER A 199 25.58 -3.15 -11.52
C SER A 199 25.37 -1.83 -12.28
N ASP A 200 25.18 -1.91 -13.60
CA ASP A 200 24.76 -0.77 -14.42
C ASP A 200 23.22 -0.59 -14.42
N THR A 201 22.47 -1.39 -13.67
CA THR A 201 21.02 -1.27 -13.50
C THR A 201 20.64 -1.49 -12.04
N VAL A 202 20.08 -0.46 -11.41
CA VAL A 202 19.58 -0.48 -10.02
C VAL A 202 18.16 0.05 -10.00
N VAL A 203 17.26 -0.66 -9.32
CA VAL A 203 15.86 -0.27 -9.16
C VAL A 203 15.58 -0.05 -7.67
N LEU A 204 15.17 1.15 -7.30
CA LEU A 204 14.75 1.50 -5.96
C LEU A 204 13.27 1.17 -5.78
N SER A 205 12.97 0.23 -4.88
CA SER A 205 11.63 -0.22 -4.50
C SER A 205 11.47 -0.23 -2.98
N ALA A 206 12.15 0.72 -2.30
CA ALA A 206 12.21 0.82 -0.84
C ALA A 206 11.00 1.57 -0.22
N GLY A 207 9.95 1.79 -1.00
CA GLY A 207 8.76 2.55 -0.63
C GLY A 207 8.99 4.06 -0.64
N ALA A 208 7.89 4.83 -0.56
CA ALA A 208 7.94 6.29 -0.75
C ALA A 208 8.94 7.02 0.15
N ILE A 209 9.15 6.53 1.37
CA ILE A 209 10.08 7.13 2.32
C ILE A 209 11.52 6.65 2.02
N GLY A 210 11.71 5.33 1.93
CA GLY A 210 13.04 4.74 1.76
C GLY A 210 13.70 5.13 0.44
N SER A 211 12.99 5.07 -0.68
CA SER A 211 13.51 5.43 -2.00
C SER A 211 13.91 6.90 -2.07
N ALA A 212 13.10 7.81 -1.50
CA ALA A 212 13.46 9.23 -1.44
C ALA A 212 14.72 9.49 -0.58
N LEU A 213 14.85 8.80 0.56
CA LEU A 213 16.06 8.92 1.40
C LEU A 213 17.31 8.43 0.67
N ILE A 214 17.21 7.36 -0.11
CA ILE A 214 18.33 6.83 -0.90
C ILE A 214 18.69 7.82 -2.02
N LEU A 215 17.73 8.37 -2.74
CA LEU A 215 17.95 9.37 -3.78
C LEU A 215 18.65 10.64 -3.26
N ARG A 216 18.30 11.09 -2.06
CA ARG A 216 18.97 12.26 -1.41
C ARG A 216 20.45 12.06 -1.18
N LYS A 217 20.94 10.82 -1.00
CA LYS A 217 22.37 10.52 -0.80
C LYS A 217 23.22 10.90 -2.00
N ILE A 218 22.63 10.90 -3.20
CA ILE A 218 23.32 11.30 -4.44
C ILE A 218 22.90 12.68 -4.94
N GLY A 219 22.25 13.49 -4.07
CA GLY A 219 21.90 14.88 -4.37
C GLY A 219 20.55 15.09 -5.06
N ILE A 220 19.78 14.04 -5.33
CA ILE A 220 18.43 14.17 -5.87
C ILE A 220 17.48 14.54 -4.70
N ASP A 221 16.87 15.72 -4.75
CA ASP A 221 16.07 16.29 -3.64
C ASP A 221 14.63 15.74 -3.60
N ALA A 222 14.50 14.41 -3.55
CA ALA A 222 13.24 13.68 -3.46
C ALA A 222 12.56 13.86 -2.10
N GLY A 223 11.22 13.68 -2.04
CA GLY A 223 10.45 13.76 -0.80
C GLY A 223 10.17 15.18 -0.30
N ARG A 224 10.25 16.19 -1.17
CA ARG A 224 9.76 17.56 -0.90
C ARG A 224 8.25 17.67 -1.02
N GLU A 225 7.64 16.76 -1.73
CA GLU A 225 6.20 16.61 -1.87
C GLU A 225 5.85 15.15 -1.60
N LEU A 226 4.79 14.93 -0.82
CA LEU A 226 4.27 13.63 -0.45
C LEU A 226 2.75 13.71 -0.31
N PHE A 227 2.07 12.67 -0.73
CA PHE A 227 0.69 12.39 -0.33
C PHE A 227 0.66 11.23 0.67
N PHE A 228 -0.48 11.04 1.35
CA PHE A 228 -0.62 10.04 2.42
C PHE A 228 -1.92 9.26 2.35
N ASP A 229 -2.86 9.60 1.46
CA ASP A 229 -4.21 9.03 1.44
C ASP A 229 -4.82 9.03 2.86
N PRO A 230 -5.13 10.22 3.43
CA PRO A 230 -5.58 10.30 4.81
C PRO A 230 -6.93 9.62 4.98
N PHE A 231 -7.11 9.00 6.13
CA PHE A 231 -8.35 8.34 6.46
C PHE A 231 -8.75 8.56 7.92
N VAL A 232 -10.05 8.46 8.17
CA VAL A 232 -10.66 8.30 9.49
C VAL A 232 -11.52 7.05 9.50
N SER A 233 -11.78 6.48 10.67
CA SER A 233 -12.83 5.48 10.83
C SER A 233 -13.99 6.10 11.56
N VAL A 234 -15.19 5.97 11.03
CA VAL A 234 -16.46 6.34 11.67
C VAL A 234 -17.17 5.06 12.07
N GLY A 235 -17.67 4.96 13.30
CA GLY A 235 -18.33 3.73 13.75
C GLY A 235 -19.15 3.96 14.99
N GLY A 236 -19.93 2.94 15.37
CA GLY A 236 -20.81 2.97 16.52
C GLY A 236 -21.26 1.57 16.91
N VAL A 237 -22.18 1.50 17.87
CA VAL A 237 -22.62 0.26 18.50
C VAL A 237 -23.81 -0.36 17.76
N ILE A 238 -23.65 -1.62 17.40
CA ILE A 238 -24.72 -2.56 17.04
C ILE A 238 -24.45 -3.88 17.76
N LYS A 239 -25.34 -4.30 18.66
CA LYS A 239 -25.09 -5.43 19.56
C LYS A 239 -24.86 -6.75 18.83
N ASP A 240 -23.81 -7.48 19.27
CA ASP A 240 -23.45 -8.82 18.79
C ASP A 240 -23.27 -8.92 17.26
N ILE A 241 -22.78 -7.82 16.64
CA ILE A 241 -22.51 -7.81 15.21
C ILE A 241 -21.32 -8.72 14.84
N ASN A 242 -20.32 -8.84 15.72
CA ASN A 242 -19.08 -9.61 15.56
C ASN A 242 -18.24 -9.19 14.32
N PHE A 243 -18.39 -7.96 13.84
CA PHE A 243 -17.69 -7.45 12.64
C PHE A 243 -16.15 -7.47 12.77
N ASN A 244 -15.62 -7.42 14.00
CA ASN A 244 -14.19 -7.54 14.27
C ASN A 244 -13.57 -8.88 13.86
N THR A 245 -14.38 -9.90 13.58
CA THR A 245 -13.93 -11.23 13.13
C THR A 245 -14.26 -11.52 11.67
N GLU A 246 -14.73 -10.55 10.89
CA GLU A 246 -15.00 -10.69 9.46
C GLU A 246 -13.75 -10.39 8.61
N VAL A 247 -13.78 -10.77 7.33
CA VAL A 247 -12.81 -10.28 6.36
C VAL A 247 -12.99 -8.77 6.20
N GLN A 248 -11.97 -8.03 6.58
CA GLN A 248 -12.04 -6.56 6.61
C GLN A 248 -12.02 -5.95 5.21
N MET A 249 -12.71 -4.81 5.06
CA MET A 249 -12.77 -4.05 3.80
C MET A 249 -13.29 -4.90 2.62
N ALA A 250 -14.31 -5.74 2.84
CA ALA A 250 -14.86 -6.58 1.77
C ALA A 250 -15.95 -5.88 0.92
N GLY A 251 -16.32 -4.65 1.26
CA GLY A 251 -17.20 -3.77 0.48
C GLY A 251 -16.51 -2.46 0.10
N LEU A 252 -16.97 -1.80 -0.95
CA LEU A 252 -16.45 -0.53 -1.44
C LEU A 252 -17.59 0.36 -1.95
N VAL A 253 -17.60 1.60 -1.52
CA VAL A 253 -18.37 2.71 -2.13
C VAL A 253 -17.35 3.73 -2.65
N VAL A 254 -17.48 4.11 -3.91
CA VAL A 254 -16.65 5.16 -4.52
C VAL A 254 -17.49 6.44 -4.62
N GLY A 255 -17.18 7.42 -3.81
CA GLY A 255 -17.71 8.77 -3.89
C GLY A 255 -16.87 9.66 -4.81
N LYS A 256 -17.29 10.91 -4.97
CA LYS A 256 -16.57 11.87 -5.82
C LYS A 256 -15.14 12.18 -5.31
N ASN A 257 -14.99 12.35 -4.00
CA ASN A 257 -13.74 12.80 -3.36
C ASN A 257 -13.27 11.87 -2.23
N PHE A 258 -13.95 10.73 -2.04
CA PHE A 258 -13.66 9.78 -0.99
C PHE A 258 -14.04 8.35 -1.40
N VAL A 259 -13.48 7.40 -0.71
CA VAL A 259 -13.94 6.00 -0.75
C VAL A 259 -14.32 5.54 0.65
N LEU A 260 -15.33 4.68 0.73
CA LEU A 260 -15.81 4.08 1.97
C LEU A 260 -15.66 2.57 1.90
N SER A 261 -15.23 1.97 3.01
CA SER A 261 -15.11 0.51 3.11
C SER A 261 -15.38 0.07 4.55
N PRO A 262 -16.12 -1.01 4.77
CA PRO A 262 -16.34 -1.53 6.13
C PRO A 262 -15.00 -2.00 6.70
N HIS A 263 -14.57 -1.38 7.80
CA HIS A 263 -13.29 -1.62 8.43
C HIS A 263 -13.40 -1.50 9.94
N TYR A 264 -13.11 -2.58 10.65
CA TYR A 264 -13.09 -2.55 12.11
C TYR A 264 -11.93 -1.70 12.63
N SER A 265 -12.24 -0.75 13.48
CA SER A 265 -11.25 0.09 14.16
C SER A 265 -11.32 -0.12 15.67
N SER A 266 -10.24 -0.66 16.24
CA SER A 266 -10.11 -0.84 17.69
C SER A 266 -10.07 0.47 18.49
N PHE A 267 -9.96 1.61 17.82
CA PHE A 267 -10.02 2.93 18.47
C PHE A 267 -11.45 3.43 18.72
N ILE A 268 -12.45 2.91 18.01
CA ILE A 268 -13.84 3.37 18.14
C ILE A 268 -14.41 3.13 19.55
N PRO A 269 -14.25 1.94 20.21
CA PRO A 269 -14.74 1.74 21.55
C PRO A 269 -14.30 2.82 22.54
N SER A 270 -13.02 3.23 22.50
CA SER A 270 -12.49 4.27 23.38
C SER A 270 -13.03 5.67 23.10
N LYS A 271 -13.57 5.93 21.90
CA LYS A 271 -14.20 7.20 21.52
C LYS A 271 -15.65 7.29 21.96
N ILE A 272 -16.35 6.16 21.97
CA ILE A 272 -17.75 6.08 22.41
C ILE A 272 -17.82 6.18 23.95
N GLY A 273 -16.86 5.53 24.65
CA GLY A 273 -16.90 5.39 26.10
C GLY A 273 -17.88 4.32 26.58
N GLY A 274 -18.00 4.15 27.89
CA GLY A 274 -18.88 3.15 28.50
C GLY A 274 -18.41 1.70 28.25
N ASP A 275 -19.35 0.76 28.18
CA ASP A 275 -19.10 -0.68 28.04
C ASP A 275 -19.16 -1.15 26.58
N ALA A 276 -18.70 -0.33 25.62
CA ALA A 276 -18.68 -0.70 24.22
C ALA A 276 -17.65 -1.82 23.96
N GLU A 277 -18.12 -3.03 23.71
CA GLU A 277 -17.27 -4.20 23.43
C GLU A 277 -16.84 -4.26 21.96
N PRO A 278 -15.63 -4.80 21.65
CA PRO A 278 -15.15 -4.95 20.27
C PRO A 278 -16.14 -5.66 19.34
N LYS A 279 -16.85 -6.69 19.82
CA LYS A 279 -17.85 -7.46 19.06
C LYS A 279 -19.08 -6.65 18.67
N ASP A 280 -19.34 -5.54 19.36
CA ASP A 280 -20.53 -4.69 19.16
C ASP A 280 -20.25 -3.51 18.22
N ILE A 281 -19.07 -3.40 17.64
CA ILE A 281 -18.69 -2.25 16.82
C ILE A 281 -18.84 -2.59 15.33
N LEU A 282 -19.62 -1.77 14.64
CA LEU A 282 -19.57 -1.63 13.19
C LEU A 282 -18.90 -0.31 12.84
N SER A 283 -17.91 -0.32 11.97
CA SER A 283 -17.23 0.89 11.55
C SER A 283 -16.84 0.87 10.08
N ILE A 284 -16.68 2.06 9.51
CA ILE A 284 -16.40 2.34 8.11
C ILE A 284 -15.13 3.19 8.04
N MET A 285 -14.15 2.77 7.25
CA MET A 285 -13.03 3.62 6.86
C MET A 285 -13.50 4.62 5.81
N VAL A 286 -13.23 5.87 6.04
CA VAL A 286 -13.40 6.99 5.11
C VAL A 286 -12.02 7.41 4.67
N LYS A 287 -11.69 7.21 3.42
CA LYS A 287 -10.39 7.58 2.85
C LYS A 287 -10.55 8.55 1.69
N THR A 288 -9.63 9.51 1.58
CA THR A 288 -9.63 10.53 0.52
C THR A 288 -8.28 10.57 -0.18
N SER A 289 -8.27 11.03 -1.44
CA SER A 289 -7.03 11.56 -2.00
C SER A 289 -6.73 12.90 -1.34
N ASP A 290 -5.45 13.18 -1.12
CA ASP A 290 -5.00 14.44 -0.54
C ASP A 290 -4.11 15.22 -1.52
N GLU A 291 -4.04 16.52 -1.30
CA GLU A 291 -3.06 17.35 -1.99
C GLU A 291 -1.66 16.98 -1.50
N CYS A 292 -0.69 16.83 -2.44
CA CYS A 292 0.70 16.46 -2.15
C CYS A 292 1.46 17.55 -1.39
N LYS A 293 0.97 17.94 -0.20
CA LYS A 293 1.55 18.98 0.66
C LYS A 293 2.33 18.43 1.86
N GLY A 294 2.49 17.09 1.92
CA GLY A 294 3.40 16.48 2.86
C GLY A 294 4.85 16.60 2.40
N TYR A 295 5.79 16.45 3.32
CA TYR A 295 7.22 16.42 3.00
C TYR A 295 8.00 15.62 4.05
N MET A 296 9.21 15.23 3.69
CA MET A 296 10.16 14.59 4.58
C MET A 296 11.20 15.58 5.06
N THR A 297 11.53 15.54 6.36
CA THR A 297 12.67 16.25 6.92
C THR A 297 14.00 15.62 6.47
N GLY A 298 15.13 16.22 6.84
CA GLY A 298 16.47 15.66 6.55
C GLY A 298 16.70 14.30 7.21
N ASP A 299 16.09 14.08 8.38
CA ASP A 299 16.22 12.84 9.16
C ASP A 299 15.19 11.76 8.78
N GLY A 300 14.34 12.03 7.78
CA GLY A 300 13.33 11.08 7.32
C GLY A 300 12.01 11.13 8.10
N ASP A 301 11.85 12.08 9.02
CA ASP A 301 10.57 12.35 9.67
C ASP A 301 9.57 12.88 8.65
N VAL A 302 8.30 12.57 8.85
CA VAL A 302 7.24 12.84 7.90
C VAL A 302 6.30 13.92 8.43
N VAL A 303 6.11 14.97 7.66
CA VAL A 303 5.20 16.09 7.99
C VAL A 303 4.07 16.14 6.99
N LYS A 304 2.82 16.07 7.46
CA LYS A 304 1.61 16.28 6.67
C LYS A 304 1.04 17.67 6.95
N ILE A 305 0.82 18.41 5.89
CA ILE A 305 0.06 19.67 5.93
C ILE A 305 -1.30 19.39 5.30
N ASN A 306 -2.36 19.38 6.11
CA ASN A 306 -3.72 19.23 5.61
C ASN A 306 -4.18 20.55 4.97
N THR A 307 -4.72 20.46 3.77
CA THR A 307 -5.37 21.59 3.10
C THR A 307 -6.84 21.68 3.52
N ILE A 308 -7.49 22.77 3.13
CA ILE A 308 -8.93 22.92 3.38
C ILE A 308 -9.75 21.86 2.60
N ASN A 309 -9.25 21.44 1.43
CA ASN A 309 -9.88 20.40 0.63
C ASN A 309 -9.73 19.02 1.29
N ASP A 310 -8.55 18.67 1.81
CA ASP A 310 -8.33 17.41 2.52
C ASP A 310 -9.34 17.26 3.67
N ILE A 311 -9.50 18.30 4.48
CA ILE A 311 -10.45 18.29 5.60
C ILE A 311 -11.90 18.22 5.14
N ARG A 312 -12.26 18.97 4.07
CA ARG A 312 -13.61 18.97 3.53
C ARG A 312 -13.99 17.59 3.01
N TYR A 313 -13.13 16.92 2.25
CA TYR A 313 -13.41 15.60 1.68
C TYR A 313 -13.54 14.53 2.77
N LEU A 314 -12.69 14.59 3.81
CA LEU A 314 -12.84 13.70 4.97
C LEU A 314 -14.17 13.93 5.70
N ALA A 315 -14.59 15.19 5.87
CA ALA A 315 -15.86 15.52 6.52
C ALA A 315 -17.07 15.08 5.68
N GLU A 316 -17.03 15.27 4.37
CA GLU A 316 -18.07 14.80 3.44
C GLU A 316 -18.21 13.26 3.52
N GLY A 317 -17.09 12.54 3.41
CA GLY A 317 -17.09 11.08 3.51
C GLY A 317 -17.54 10.58 4.88
N ALA A 318 -17.13 11.26 5.97
CA ALA A 318 -17.56 10.91 7.33
C ALA A 318 -19.07 11.09 7.54
N ALA A 319 -19.66 12.14 6.97
CA ALA A 319 -21.11 12.34 7.01
C ALA A 319 -21.84 11.21 6.27
N VAL A 320 -21.40 10.83 5.06
CA VAL A 320 -21.97 9.70 4.31
C VAL A 320 -21.81 8.39 5.08
N ALA A 321 -20.64 8.13 5.66
CA ALA A 321 -20.44 6.95 6.50
C ALA A 321 -21.40 6.92 7.71
N GLY A 322 -21.67 8.07 8.33
CA GLY A 322 -22.67 8.20 9.40
C GLY A 322 -24.07 7.79 8.95
N PHE A 323 -24.52 8.23 7.76
CA PHE A 323 -25.81 7.83 7.20
C PHE A 323 -25.87 6.33 6.90
N ILE A 324 -24.82 5.74 6.34
CA ILE A 324 -24.76 4.30 6.11
C ILE A 324 -24.86 3.54 7.44
N LEU A 325 -24.13 3.97 8.48
CA LEU A 325 -24.14 3.33 9.80
C LEU A 325 -25.53 3.41 10.46
N GLU A 326 -26.17 4.58 10.42
CA GLU A 326 -27.54 4.74 10.95
C GLU A 326 -28.50 3.81 10.19
N LYS A 327 -28.45 3.78 8.86
CA LYS A 327 -29.28 2.92 8.03
C LYS A 327 -29.02 1.43 8.28
N ALA A 328 -27.77 1.05 8.55
CA ALA A 328 -27.36 -0.30 8.94
C ALA A 328 -27.81 -0.71 10.36
N GLY A 329 -28.44 0.21 11.12
CA GLY A 329 -28.98 -0.07 12.46
C GLY A 329 -28.02 0.21 13.61
N VAL A 330 -26.92 0.93 13.36
CA VAL A 330 -26.03 1.43 14.44
C VAL A 330 -26.80 2.46 15.28
N ASN A 331 -26.66 2.40 16.61
CA ASN A 331 -27.25 3.39 17.50
C ASN A 331 -26.65 4.78 17.22
N PRO A 332 -27.42 5.77 16.70
CA PRO A 332 -26.89 7.07 16.31
C PRO A 332 -26.20 7.84 17.45
N ALA A 333 -26.63 7.63 18.70
CA ALA A 333 -26.04 8.28 19.88
C ALA A 333 -24.60 7.79 20.17
N THR A 334 -24.16 6.71 19.53
CA THR A 334 -22.83 6.12 19.71
C THR A 334 -21.88 6.36 18.53
N ILE A 335 -22.36 7.05 17.48
CA ILE A 335 -21.52 7.30 16.30
C ILE A 335 -20.38 8.23 16.67
N ALA A 336 -19.14 7.77 16.47
CA ALA A 336 -17.91 8.49 16.76
C ALA A 336 -16.90 8.31 15.64
N SER A 337 -15.91 9.22 15.56
CA SER A 337 -14.82 9.18 14.60
C SER A 337 -13.47 9.07 15.30
N THR A 338 -12.52 8.41 14.64
CA THR A 338 -11.11 8.43 15.04
C THR A 338 -10.42 9.73 14.62
N VAL A 339 -9.21 9.95 15.13
CA VAL A 339 -8.29 10.91 14.51
C VAL A 339 -7.86 10.43 13.13
N TYR A 340 -7.42 11.33 12.25
CA TYR A 340 -6.93 10.93 10.94
C TYR A 340 -5.57 10.26 11.02
N ARG A 341 -5.31 9.35 10.07
CA ARG A 341 -4.06 8.62 9.87
C ARG A 341 -3.74 8.57 8.39
N GLY A 342 -2.50 8.24 8.02
CA GLY A 342 -2.08 8.04 6.63
C GLY A 342 -1.94 6.54 6.30
N ALA A 343 -2.40 6.13 5.13
CA ALA A 343 -2.37 4.72 4.74
C ALA A 343 -1.33 4.43 3.65
N HIS A 344 -1.16 5.33 2.70
CA HIS A 344 -0.43 5.08 1.46
C HIS A 344 0.52 6.24 1.14
N PRO A 345 1.65 6.39 1.83
CA PRO A 345 2.62 7.42 1.48
C PRO A 345 3.13 7.21 0.05
N GLY A 346 3.17 8.29 -0.75
CA GLY A 346 3.61 8.23 -2.13
C GLY A 346 3.97 9.59 -2.70
N GLY A 347 4.36 9.62 -3.99
CA GLY A 347 4.64 10.85 -4.73
C GLY A 347 5.98 11.52 -4.44
N SER A 348 6.85 10.89 -3.65
CA SER A 348 8.14 11.46 -3.24
C SER A 348 9.18 11.54 -4.34
N ALA A 349 9.02 10.75 -5.41
CA ALA A 349 9.86 10.71 -6.61
C ALA A 349 9.00 10.61 -7.88
N ALA A 350 7.97 11.45 -7.99
CA ALA A 350 6.88 11.36 -8.94
C ALA A 350 7.31 11.35 -10.42
N ILE A 351 6.59 10.56 -11.23
CA ILE A 351 6.66 10.55 -12.70
C ILE A 351 6.50 11.97 -13.24
N GLY A 352 7.34 12.31 -14.24
CA GLY A 352 7.36 13.64 -14.85
C GLY A 352 8.11 14.70 -14.05
N LYS A 353 8.55 14.39 -12.80
CA LYS A 353 9.40 15.27 -11.99
C LYS A 353 10.79 14.68 -11.72
N PHE A 354 10.85 13.43 -11.30
CA PHE A 354 12.08 12.72 -10.89
C PHE A 354 12.39 11.53 -11.78
N VAL A 355 11.37 10.90 -12.32
CA VAL A 355 11.49 9.77 -13.24
C VAL A 355 10.68 10.04 -14.51
N ASP A 356 11.11 9.45 -15.61
CA ASP A 356 10.40 9.46 -16.89
C ASP A 356 9.27 8.41 -16.92
N SER A 357 8.62 8.24 -18.06
CA SER A 357 7.55 7.24 -18.26
C SER A 357 8.03 5.79 -18.18
N ASN A 358 9.32 5.52 -18.23
CA ASN A 358 9.92 4.21 -18.01
C ASN A 358 10.47 4.05 -16.58
N LEU A 359 10.15 5.00 -15.70
CA LEU A 359 10.58 5.04 -14.29
C LEU A 359 12.09 5.25 -14.12
N GLU A 360 12.84 5.65 -15.17
CA GLU A 360 14.26 5.97 -15.11
C GLU A 360 14.46 7.40 -14.60
N THR A 361 15.40 7.59 -13.69
CA THR A 361 15.82 8.91 -13.18
C THR A 361 16.73 9.63 -14.20
N GLU A 362 17.18 10.86 -13.88
CA GLU A 362 18.22 11.54 -14.66
C GLU A 362 19.58 10.77 -14.65
N ILE A 363 19.81 9.92 -13.64
CA ILE A 363 20.99 9.03 -13.57
C ILE A 363 20.68 7.75 -14.37
N LYS A 364 21.38 7.55 -15.47
CA LYS A 364 21.15 6.42 -16.37
C LYS A 364 21.36 5.07 -15.69
N GLY A 365 20.40 4.15 -15.88
CA GLY A 365 20.34 2.85 -15.26
C GLY A 365 19.80 2.83 -13.83
N LEU A 366 19.45 4.01 -13.26
CA LEU A 366 18.80 4.12 -11.95
C LEU A 366 17.30 4.34 -12.14
N PHE A 367 16.51 3.39 -11.67
CA PHE A 367 15.05 3.40 -11.73
C PHE A 367 14.44 3.51 -10.34
N VAL A 368 13.19 3.97 -10.28
CA VAL A 368 12.38 3.94 -9.05
C VAL A 368 11.07 3.23 -9.34
N ASP A 369 10.72 2.22 -8.54
CA ASP A 369 9.60 1.32 -8.79
C ASP A 369 8.82 0.99 -7.50
N ASP A 370 8.13 1.97 -6.96
CA ASP A 370 7.23 1.86 -5.80
C ASP A 370 6.24 3.03 -5.76
N ALA A 371 5.53 3.21 -4.64
CA ALA A 371 4.54 4.29 -4.50
C ALA A 371 5.13 5.70 -4.65
N SER A 372 6.46 5.89 -4.56
CA SER A 372 7.09 7.20 -4.72
C SER A 372 6.90 7.79 -6.11
N VAL A 373 6.74 6.95 -7.14
CA VAL A 373 6.59 7.40 -8.52
C VAL A 373 5.19 7.89 -8.88
N LEU A 374 4.19 7.58 -8.08
CA LEU A 374 2.80 7.97 -8.37
C LEU A 374 2.69 9.50 -8.42
N PRO A 375 2.09 10.07 -9.49
CA PRO A 375 2.11 11.51 -9.71
C PRO A 375 1.20 12.29 -8.76
N ILE A 376 0.14 11.65 -8.26
CA ILE A 376 -0.83 12.22 -7.32
C ILE A 376 -1.34 11.14 -6.34
N SER A 377 -2.01 11.60 -5.28
CA SER A 377 -2.69 10.74 -4.32
C SER A 377 -3.84 9.96 -4.99
N PRO A 378 -3.82 8.62 -4.98
CA PRO A 378 -4.85 7.82 -5.66
C PRO A 378 -6.21 7.83 -4.94
N GLY A 379 -6.27 8.14 -3.64
CA GLY A 379 -7.50 8.01 -2.85
C GLY A 379 -8.05 6.58 -2.77
N LYS A 380 -7.45 5.65 -3.48
CA LYS A 380 -7.78 4.21 -3.57
C LYS A 380 -6.56 3.38 -3.14
N PRO A 381 -6.72 2.07 -2.82
CA PRO A 381 -5.58 1.19 -2.58
C PRO A 381 -4.61 1.14 -3.78
N PRO A 382 -3.31 1.50 -3.63
CA PRO A 382 -2.40 1.68 -4.77
C PRO A 382 -1.68 0.40 -5.20
N ILE A 383 -1.79 -0.71 -4.46
CA ILE A 383 -0.96 -1.92 -4.66
C ILE A 383 -1.07 -2.43 -6.10
N LEU A 384 -2.28 -2.56 -6.64
CA LEU A 384 -2.49 -3.08 -7.98
C LEU A 384 -1.83 -2.18 -9.06
N THR A 385 -1.92 -0.86 -8.89
CA THR A 385 -1.28 0.11 -9.80
C THR A 385 0.24 0.02 -9.73
N ILE A 386 0.81 -0.15 -8.54
CA ILE A 386 2.26 -0.36 -8.37
C ILE A 386 2.68 -1.66 -9.06
N LEU A 387 1.96 -2.75 -8.85
CA LEU A 387 2.24 -4.04 -9.50
C LEU A 387 2.19 -3.93 -11.03
N ALA A 388 1.21 -3.20 -11.58
CA ALA A 388 1.08 -3.00 -13.02
C ALA A 388 2.25 -2.13 -13.58
N LEU A 389 2.63 -1.05 -12.90
CA LEU A 389 3.81 -0.24 -13.27
C LEU A 389 5.09 -1.08 -13.26
N SER A 390 5.25 -1.91 -12.23
CA SER A 390 6.41 -2.79 -12.08
C SER A 390 6.45 -3.88 -13.16
N LYS A 391 5.30 -4.44 -13.55
CA LYS A 391 5.21 -5.38 -14.67
C LYS A 391 5.65 -4.71 -15.97
N ARG A 392 5.17 -3.49 -16.24
CA ARG A 392 5.58 -2.71 -17.39
C ARG A 392 7.09 -2.41 -17.38
N LEU A 393 7.66 -2.08 -16.21
CA LEU A 393 9.11 -1.90 -16.06
C LEU A 393 9.88 -3.21 -16.31
N ALA A 394 9.37 -4.35 -15.85
CA ALA A 394 9.96 -5.66 -16.11
C ALA A 394 10.06 -5.92 -17.61
N ASP A 395 8.97 -5.70 -18.35
CA ASP A 395 8.95 -5.86 -19.81
C ASP A 395 9.94 -4.93 -20.52
N TYR A 396 10.05 -3.69 -20.05
CA TYR A 396 11.05 -2.75 -20.57
C TYR A 396 12.49 -3.19 -20.33
N LEU A 397 12.78 -3.79 -19.17
CA LEU A 397 14.14 -4.25 -18.82
C LEU A 397 14.51 -5.60 -19.44
N ILE A 398 13.53 -6.38 -19.84
CA ILE A 398 13.71 -7.66 -20.56
C ILE A 398 14.00 -7.39 -22.07
N GLY A 399 13.41 -6.37 -22.66
CA GLY A 399 13.58 -5.95 -24.07
C GLY A 399 12.41 -6.37 -24.91
#